data_76975beef44328d362769888351400e3
#
_entry.id   76975beef44328d362769888351400e3
#
_cell.length_a   1.000
_cell.length_b   1.000
_cell.length_c   1.000
_cell.angle_alpha   90.00
_cell.angle_beta   90.00
_cell.angle_gamma   90.00
#
_symmetry.space_group_name_H-M   'P 1'
#
loop_
_entity.id
_entity.type
_entity.pdbx_description
1 polymer ?
#
loop_
_entity_poly.entity_id
_entity_poly.type
_entity_poly.pdbx_seq_one_letter_code
_entity_poly.pdbx_strand_id
1 'polypeptide(L)'
;DAYKSVYESIDHAGIANKVEVKIHRINAEEITDETVAKRLRGMAGILVPGGFGERGIEGKICSVRFARENKIPYYGLCLGMQIAVIEFARNVAGMKDAHSTEFSKDTKHPVISLLKDQRDVKNMGGTMRLGTQPCKLIEGTHSRAAYGAEVIHERHRHRYEFNNDY
;
A
#
# COMPACT_ATOMS: atom_id res chain seq x y z
N ASP A 1 14.72 11.99 8.04
CA ASP A 1 13.60 11.74 7.14
C ASP A 1 13.12 10.30 7.31
N ALA A 2 11.84 10.11 7.64
CA ALA A 2 11.25 8.80 7.89
C ALA A 2 11.26 7.89 6.64
N TYR A 3 11.40 8.46 5.45
CA TYR A 3 11.39 7.74 4.17
C TYR A 3 12.77 7.63 3.52
N LYS A 4 13.85 7.89 4.25
CA LYS A 4 15.21 7.84 3.69
C LYS A 4 15.49 6.50 2.99
N SER A 5 15.15 5.37 3.62
CA SER A 5 15.36 4.04 3.04
C SER A 5 14.57 3.81 1.74
N VAL A 6 13.40 4.44 1.59
CA VAL A 6 12.61 4.37 0.35
C VAL A 6 13.34 5.11 -0.77
N TYR A 7 13.84 6.31 -0.51
CA TYR A 7 14.60 7.08 -1.51
C TYR A 7 15.87 6.36 -1.93
N GLU A 8 16.65 5.87 -0.97
CA GLU A 8 17.88 5.07 -1.24
C GLU A 8 17.55 3.83 -2.10
N SER A 9 16.44 3.15 -1.81
CA SER A 9 16.02 1.97 -2.60
C SER A 9 15.64 2.35 -4.03
N ILE A 10 15.01 3.51 -4.24
CA ILE A 10 14.67 4.00 -5.58
C ILE A 10 15.95 4.37 -6.34
N ASP A 11 16.90 5.01 -5.69
CA ASP A 11 18.20 5.35 -6.29
C ASP A 11 18.98 4.09 -6.68
N HIS A 12 19.04 3.08 -5.80
CA HIS A 12 19.65 1.79 -6.11
C HIS A 12 18.95 1.08 -7.28
N ALA A 13 17.62 1.13 -7.33
CA ALA A 13 16.87 0.56 -8.45
C ALA A 13 17.18 1.31 -9.76
N GLY A 14 17.30 2.64 -9.71
CA GLY A 14 17.70 3.46 -10.84
C GLY A 14 19.07 3.04 -11.39
N ILE A 15 20.06 2.91 -10.51
CA ILE A 15 21.43 2.47 -10.87
C ILE A 15 21.39 1.07 -11.51
N ALA A 16 20.70 0.12 -10.87
CA ALA A 16 20.60 -1.25 -11.36
C ALA A 16 19.95 -1.36 -12.75
N ASN A 17 18.99 -0.48 -13.03
CA ASN A 17 18.27 -0.44 -14.31
C ASN A 17 18.84 0.60 -15.30
N LYS A 18 19.93 1.28 -14.95
CA LYS A 18 20.61 2.30 -15.78
C LYS A 18 19.65 3.43 -16.20
N VAL A 19 18.81 3.87 -15.30
CA VAL A 19 17.89 4.99 -15.49
C VAL A 19 18.06 6.03 -14.38
N GLU A 20 17.86 7.29 -14.71
CA GLU A 20 17.75 8.36 -13.73
C GLU A 20 16.31 8.44 -13.24
N VAL A 21 16.12 8.44 -11.93
CA VAL A 21 14.80 8.55 -11.30
C VAL A 21 14.64 9.91 -10.66
N LYS A 22 13.70 10.71 -11.16
CA LYS A 22 13.32 11.98 -10.56
C LYS A 22 12.14 11.78 -9.61
N ILE A 23 12.37 11.98 -8.33
CA ILE A 23 11.35 11.80 -7.29
C ILE A 23 10.57 13.11 -7.10
N HIS A 24 9.26 13.06 -7.31
CA HIS A 24 8.32 14.12 -7.00
C HIS A 24 7.58 13.81 -5.72
N ARG A 25 7.82 14.59 -4.66
CA ARG A 25 7.12 14.45 -3.38
C ARG A 25 5.81 15.19 -3.42
N ILE A 26 4.71 14.48 -3.20
CA ILE A 26 3.35 15.05 -3.27
C ILE A 26 2.66 14.78 -1.95
N ASN A 27 2.08 15.82 -1.34
CA ASN A 27 1.27 15.67 -0.14
C ASN A 27 -0.09 15.07 -0.51
N ALA A 28 -0.43 13.92 0.06
CA ALA A 28 -1.68 13.23 -0.23
C ALA A 28 -2.93 14.04 0.20
N GLU A 29 -2.82 14.97 1.15
CA GLU A 29 -3.93 15.85 1.55
C GLU A 29 -4.31 16.86 0.45
N GLU A 30 -3.41 17.12 -0.50
CA GLU A 30 -3.67 18.02 -1.63
C GLU A 30 -4.24 17.29 -2.85
N ILE A 31 -4.42 15.96 -2.76
CA ILE A 31 -4.97 15.14 -3.83
C ILE A 31 -6.48 14.96 -3.61
N THR A 32 -7.24 15.47 -4.56
CA THR A 32 -8.68 15.30 -4.68
C THR A 32 -9.03 14.86 -6.09
N ASP A 33 -10.29 14.55 -6.37
CA ASP A 33 -10.74 14.21 -7.72
C ASP A 33 -10.45 15.32 -8.74
N GLU A 34 -10.49 16.59 -8.32
CA GLU A 34 -10.22 17.74 -9.17
C GLU A 34 -8.72 17.97 -9.40
N THR A 35 -7.87 17.61 -8.43
CA THR A 35 -6.44 17.92 -8.47
C THR A 35 -5.57 16.76 -8.93
N VAL A 36 -6.04 15.51 -8.81
CA VAL A 36 -5.25 14.29 -9.04
C VAL A 36 -4.61 14.27 -10.43
N ALA A 37 -5.39 14.58 -11.46
CA ALA A 37 -4.87 14.59 -12.84
C ALA A 37 -3.77 15.66 -13.04
N LYS A 38 -3.91 16.82 -12.42
CA LYS A 38 -2.91 17.90 -12.47
C LYS A 38 -1.63 17.49 -11.74
N ARG A 39 -1.76 16.80 -10.61
CA ARG A 39 -0.63 16.43 -9.74
C ARG A 39 0.13 15.20 -10.23
N LEU A 40 -0.55 14.23 -10.84
CA LEU A 40 0.01 12.92 -11.16
C LEU A 40 0.18 12.64 -12.66
N ARG A 41 -0.35 13.49 -13.56
CA ARG A 41 -0.18 13.29 -15.00
C ARG A 41 1.30 13.35 -15.39
N GLY A 42 1.72 12.39 -16.22
CA GLY A 42 3.10 12.30 -16.72
C GLY A 42 4.08 11.62 -15.76
N MET A 43 3.62 11.15 -14.60
CA MET A 43 4.45 10.31 -13.73
C MET A 43 4.63 8.93 -14.35
N ALA A 44 5.87 8.43 -14.36
CA ALA A 44 6.21 7.10 -14.86
C ALA A 44 5.80 5.98 -13.88
N GLY A 45 5.59 6.33 -12.62
CA GLY A 45 5.12 5.42 -11.57
C GLY A 45 4.67 6.20 -10.35
N ILE A 46 3.84 5.58 -9.53
CA ILE A 46 3.34 6.14 -8.27
C ILE A 46 3.70 5.20 -7.14
N LEU A 47 4.41 5.71 -6.13
CA LEU A 47 4.75 4.97 -4.93
C LEU A 47 4.06 5.60 -3.72
N VAL A 48 3.28 4.80 -2.98
CA VAL A 48 2.70 5.20 -1.70
C VAL A 48 3.43 4.45 -0.59
N PRO A 49 4.18 5.16 0.26
CA PRO A 49 4.97 4.54 1.32
C PRO A 49 4.10 4.08 2.49
N GLY A 50 4.72 3.40 3.44
CA GLY A 50 4.13 3.08 4.73
C GLY A 50 3.81 4.34 5.54
N GLY A 51 2.89 4.20 6.48
CA GLY A 51 2.47 5.28 7.38
C GLY A 51 1.43 4.78 8.37
N PHE A 52 1.01 5.69 9.25
CA PHE A 52 -0.01 5.44 10.26
C PHE A 52 -0.99 6.61 10.32
N GLY A 53 -2.20 6.34 10.78
CA GLY A 53 -3.24 7.36 10.98
C GLY A 53 -3.99 7.74 9.71
N GLU A 54 -5.04 8.53 9.91
CA GLU A 54 -6.06 8.85 8.89
C GLU A 54 -5.63 9.90 7.87
N ARG A 55 -4.51 10.57 8.11
CA ARG A 55 -4.07 11.73 7.33
C ARG A 55 -3.84 11.38 5.86
N GLY A 56 -4.58 12.03 4.97
CA GLY A 56 -4.45 11.90 3.52
C GLY A 56 -4.88 10.54 2.96
N ILE A 57 -5.68 9.75 3.69
CA ILE A 57 -6.15 8.42 3.23
C ILE A 57 -6.94 8.53 1.93
N GLU A 58 -7.93 9.42 1.85
CA GLU A 58 -8.75 9.55 0.65
C GLU A 58 -7.93 10.06 -0.55
N GLY A 59 -6.98 10.95 -0.33
CA GLY A 59 -6.06 11.37 -1.41
C GLY A 59 -5.16 10.25 -1.91
N LYS A 60 -4.72 9.35 -1.01
CA LYS A 60 -3.99 8.14 -1.42
C LYS A 60 -4.89 7.18 -2.21
N ILE A 61 -6.15 6.97 -1.79
CA ILE A 61 -7.13 6.16 -2.52
C ILE A 61 -7.38 6.76 -3.91
N CYS A 62 -7.56 8.08 -4.00
CA CYS A 62 -7.70 8.80 -5.27
C CYS A 62 -6.47 8.61 -6.17
N SER A 63 -5.26 8.62 -5.59
CA SER A 63 -4.01 8.39 -6.34
C SER A 63 -3.93 6.95 -6.90
N VAL A 64 -4.37 5.94 -6.13
CA VAL A 64 -4.43 4.55 -6.61
C VAL A 64 -5.42 4.42 -7.76
N ARG A 65 -6.63 5.00 -7.60
CA ARG A 65 -7.64 4.99 -8.66
C ARG A 65 -7.10 5.61 -9.94
N PHE A 66 -6.48 6.78 -9.84
CA PHE A 66 -5.85 7.45 -10.97
C PHE A 66 -4.78 6.59 -11.63
N ALA A 67 -3.91 5.94 -10.86
CA ALA A 67 -2.90 5.04 -11.37
C ALA A 67 -3.52 3.87 -12.15
N ARG A 68 -4.51 3.20 -11.57
CA ARG A 68 -5.20 2.05 -12.19
C ARG A 68 -5.90 2.45 -13.49
N GLU A 69 -6.68 3.53 -13.48
CA GLU A 69 -7.45 3.99 -14.65
C GLU A 69 -6.58 4.48 -15.79
N ASN A 70 -5.43 5.06 -15.47
CA ASN A 70 -4.46 5.56 -16.46
C ASN A 70 -3.31 4.57 -16.76
N LYS A 71 -3.38 3.34 -16.21
CA LYS A 71 -2.36 2.28 -16.40
C LYS A 71 -0.95 2.73 -16.02
N ILE A 72 -0.85 3.57 -14.98
CA ILE A 72 0.44 3.99 -14.42
C ILE A 72 0.87 2.94 -13.41
N PRO A 73 2.11 2.41 -13.46
CA PRO A 73 2.63 1.50 -12.47
C PRO A 73 2.46 2.06 -11.05
N TYR A 74 1.90 1.25 -10.16
CA TYR A 74 1.69 1.61 -8.77
C TYR A 74 2.44 0.64 -7.85
N TYR A 75 3.10 1.18 -6.83
CA TYR A 75 3.75 0.39 -5.79
C TYR A 75 3.33 0.88 -4.40
N GLY A 76 2.69 0.03 -3.63
CA GLY A 76 2.24 0.33 -2.27
C GLY A 76 3.05 -0.41 -1.23
N LEU A 77 3.71 0.32 -0.34
CA LEU A 77 4.43 -0.24 0.81
C LEU A 77 3.54 -0.16 2.06
N CYS A 78 3.35 -1.28 2.77
CA CYS A 78 2.62 -1.30 4.04
C CYS A 78 1.23 -0.65 3.90
N LEU A 79 1.03 0.54 4.45
CA LEU A 79 -0.20 1.33 4.27
C LEU A 79 -0.55 1.52 2.79
N GLY A 80 0.44 1.75 1.94
CA GLY A 80 0.20 1.91 0.50
C GLY A 80 -0.45 0.69 -0.16
N MET A 81 -0.06 -0.52 0.23
CA MET A 81 -0.72 -1.75 -0.22
C MET A 81 -2.16 -1.83 0.32
N GLN A 82 -2.37 -1.51 1.60
CA GLN A 82 -3.71 -1.50 2.20
C GLN A 82 -4.65 -0.53 1.50
N ILE A 83 -4.15 0.65 1.13
CA ILE A 83 -4.90 1.65 0.34
C ILE A 83 -5.29 1.09 -1.04
N ALA A 84 -4.39 0.36 -1.71
CA ALA A 84 -4.71 -0.27 -2.99
C ALA A 84 -5.81 -1.32 -2.86
N VAL A 85 -5.82 -2.11 -1.79
CA VAL A 85 -6.89 -3.06 -1.48
C VAL A 85 -8.23 -2.34 -1.27
N ILE A 86 -8.23 -1.26 -0.49
CA ILE A 86 -9.45 -0.46 -0.24
C ILE A 86 -9.98 0.13 -1.55
N GLU A 87 -9.11 0.72 -2.36
CA GLU A 87 -9.50 1.28 -3.66
C GLU A 87 -10.12 0.23 -4.56
N PHE A 88 -9.47 -0.91 -4.71
CA PHE A 88 -9.96 -2.00 -5.54
C PHE A 88 -11.31 -2.53 -5.05
N ALA A 89 -11.46 -2.74 -3.74
CA ALA A 89 -12.71 -3.17 -3.15
C ALA A 89 -13.84 -2.18 -3.44
N ARG A 90 -13.60 -0.88 -3.29
CA ARG A 90 -14.62 0.17 -3.52
C ARG A 90 -15.02 0.28 -4.99
N ASN A 91 -14.02 0.38 -5.88
CA ASN A 91 -14.23 0.84 -7.26
C ASN A 91 -14.27 -0.30 -8.29
N VAL A 92 -13.77 -1.48 -7.95
CA VAL A 92 -13.78 -2.65 -8.85
C VAL A 92 -14.69 -3.74 -8.32
N ALA A 93 -14.60 -4.10 -7.03
CA ALA A 93 -15.45 -5.14 -6.45
C ALA A 93 -16.84 -4.64 -5.96
N GLY A 94 -17.12 -3.33 -6.08
CA GLY A 94 -18.44 -2.75 -5.77
C GLY A 94 -18.76 -2.59 -4.29
N MET A 95 -17.78 -2.77 -3.40
CA MET A 95 -17.92 -2.64 -1.95
C MET A 95 -17.73 -1.18 -1.52
N LYS A 96 -18.68 -0.32 -1.82
CA LYS A 96 -18.56 1.15 -1.75
C LYS A 96 -18.05 1.72 -0.41
N ASP A 97 -18.32 1.04 0.71
CA ASP A 97 -17.90 1.42 2.05
C ASP A 97 -16.70 0.61 2.57
N ALA A 98 -16.01 -0.14 1.69
CA ALA A 98 -14.81 -0.89 2.08
C ALA A 98 -13.75 0.00 2.70
N HIS A 99 -13.21 -0.43 3.83
CA HIS A 99 -12.22 0.35 4.55
C HIS A 99 -11.33 -0.54 5.44
N SER A 100 -10.36 0.11 6.08
CA SER A 100 -9.63 -0.44 7.23
C SER A 100 -10.41 -0.14 8.51
N THR A 101 -10.48 -1.12 9.42
CA THR A 101 -11.02 -0.91 10.78
C THR A 101 -10.13 -0.01 11.64
N GLU A 102 -8.93 0.34 11.17
CA GLU A 102 -8.10 1.39 11.77
C GLU A 102 -8.75 2.77 11.64
N PHE A 103 -9.37 3.05 10.49
CA PHE A 103 -9.91 4.36 10.15
C PHE A 103 -11.44 4.42 10.26
N SER A 104 -12.12 3.32 9.96
CA SER A 104 -13.58 3.21 10.03
C SER A 104 -13.98 1.92 10.74
N LYS A 105 -14.31 2.04 12.04
CA LYS A 105 -14.65 0.88 12.88
C LYS A 105 -15.94 0.21 12.46
N ASP A 106 -16.87 0.98 11.88
CA ASP A 106 -18.22 0.54 11.54
C ASP A 106 -18.38 0.21 10.04
N THR A 107 -17.27 0.09 9.30
CA THR A 107 -17.33 -0.31 7.90
C THR A 107 -18.00 -1.67 7.72
N LYS A 108 -18.89 -1.78 6.75
CA LYS A 108 -19.56 -3.07 6.41
C LYS A 108 -18.61 -4.04 5.71
N HIS A 109 -17.56 -3.50 5.08
CA HIS A 109 -16.56 -4.28 4.37
C HIS A 109 -15.15 -3.99 4.93
N PRO A 110 -14.78 -4.60 6.08
CA PRO A 110 -13.48 -4.44 6.71
C PRO A 110 -12.41 -5.24 5.97
N VAL A 111 -12.05 -4.81 4.76
CA VAL A 111 -11.07 -5.47 3.90
C VAL A 111 -9.64 -5.43 4.48
N ILE A 112 -9.40 -4.48 5.38
CA ILE A 112 -8.20 -4.40 6.23
C ILE A 112 -8.66 -4.40 7.68
N SER A 113 -8.17 -5.34 8.49
CA SER A 113 -8.57 -5.49 9.87
C SER A 113 -7.49 -6.14 10.74
N LEU A 114 -7.72 -6.22 12.04
CA LEU A 114 -6.93 -7.07 12.93
C LEU A 114 -7.15 -8.54 12.54
N LEU A 115 -6.10 -9.33 12.52
CA LEU A 115 -6.20 -10.77 12.37
C LEU A 115 -6.96 -11.38 13.56
N LYS A 116 -7.58 -12.56 13.36
CA LYS A 116 -8.42 -13.21 14.38
C LYS A 116 -7.65 -13.48 15.67
N ASP A 117 -6.42 -13.92 15.55
CA ASP A 117 -5.49 -14.18 16.66
C ASP A 117 -5.00 -12.93 17.39
N GLN A 118 -5.14 -11.75 16.79
CA GLN A 118 -4.80 -10.46 17.39
C GLN A 118 -5.95 -9.81 18.16
N ARG A 119 -7.20 -10.25 17.95
CA ARG A 119 -8.40 -9.61 18.53
C ARG A 119 -8.54 -9.85 20.03
N ASP A 120 -8.02 -10.98 20.54
CA ASP A 120 -8.15 -11.40 21.94
C ASP A 120 -7.01 -10.92 22.84
N VAL A 121 -6.06 -10.12 22.31
CA VAL A 121 -4.90 -9.64 23.05
C VAL A 121 -5.23 -8.33 23.76
N LYS A 122 -5.17 -8.33 25.09
CA LYS A 122 -5.47 -7.18 25.95
C LYS A 122 -4.46 -6.01 25.85
N ASN A 123 -3.22 -6.30 25.42
CA ASN A 123 -2.15 -5.30 25.28
C ASN A 123 -1.96 -4.89 23.84
N MET A 124 -2.11 -3.59 23.54
CA MET A 124 -1.95 -3.03 22.18
C MET A 124 -0.61 -3.39 21.51
N GLY A 125 0.48 -3.51 22.28
CA GLY A 125 1.78 -3.97 21.76
C GLY A 125 1.78 -5.44 21.28
N GLY A 126 0.99 -6.30 21.88
CA GLY A 126 0.84 -7.71 21.50
C GLY A 126 0.00 -7.93 20.24
N THR A 127 -0.67 -6.91 19.70
CA THR A 127 -1.43 -7.00 18.45
C THR A 127 -0.60 -6.71 17.20
N MET A 128 0.69 -6.45 17.35
CA MET A 128 1.60 -6.21 16.22
C MET A 128 2.11 -7.53 15.64
N ARG A 129 1.95 -7.72 14.33
CA ARG A 129 2.68 -8.75 13.61
C ARG A 129 4.11 -8.25 13.37
N LEU A 130 5.07 -8.85 14.04
CA LEU A 130 6.47 -8.44 14.05
C LEU A 130 7.37 -9.54 13.51
N GLY A 131 8.50 -9.12 12.95
CA GLY A 131 9.59 -10.01 12.55
C GLY A 131 9.45 -10.56 11.15
N THR A 132 10.27 -11.55 10.86
CA THR A 132 10.38 -12.17 9.54
C THR A 132 9.25 -13.16 9.32
N GLN A 133 8.55 -13.01 8.18
CA GLN A 133 7.43 -13.86 7.79
C GLN A 133 7.68 -14.43 6.39
N PRO A 134 7.34 -15.70 6.15
CA PRO A 134 7.41 -16.27 4.81
C PRO A 134 6.32 -15.72 3.91
N CYS A 135 6.67 -15.45 2.66
CA CYS A 135 5.74 -15.04 1.62
C CYS A 135 5.95 -15.90 0.38
N LYS A 136 4.92 -16.65 -0.03
CA LYS A 136 4.94 -17.43 -1.25
C LYS A 136 4.56 -16.54 -2.43
N LEU A 137 5.46 -16.44 -3.41
CA LEU A 137 5.25 -15.64 -4.61
C LEU A 137 4.65 -16.50 -5.72
N ILE A 138 3.57 -15.99 -6.30
CA ILE A 138 2.83 -16.67 -7.38
C ILE A 138 3.65 -16.61 -8.68
N GLU A 139 3.79 -17.74 -9.34
CA GLU A 139 4.46 -17.85 -10.63
C GLU A 139 3.79 -16.95 -11.69
N GLY A 140 4.60 -16.37 -12.60
CA GLY A 140 4.12 -15.46 -13.63
C GLY A 140 3.87 -14.02 -13.17
N THR A 141 4.04 -13.71 -11.88
CA THR A 141 3.91 -12.33 -11.36
C THR A 141 5.23 -11.56 -11.46
N HIS A 142 5.13 -10.22 -11.56
CA HIS A 142 6.30 -9.34 -11.52
C HIS A 142 7.10 -9.50 -10.22
N SER A 143 6.43 -9.70 -9.08
CA SER A 143 7.10 -9.95 -7.80
C SER A 143 7.95 -11.22 -7.85
N ARG A 144 7.40 -12.31 -8.40
CA ARG A 144 8.14 -13.57 -8.57
C ARG A 144 9.39 -13.39 -9.45
N ALA A 145 9.24 -12.67 -10.55
CA ALA A 145 10.35 -12.37 -11.47
C ALA A 145 11.42 -11.50 -10.79
N ALA A 146 11.01 -10.47 -10.04
CA ALA A 146 11.92 -9.56 -9.36
C ALA A 146 12.73 -10.23 -8.24
N TYR A 147 12.09 -11.10 -7.45
CA TYR A 147 12.78 -11.80 -6.36
C TYR A 147 13.55 -13.04 -6.82
N GLY A 148 13.17 -13.65 -7.94
CA GLY A 148 13.80 -14.87 -8.45
C GLY A 148 13.63 -16.11 -7.56
N ALA A 149 12.71 -16.08 -6.59
CA ALA A 149 12.51 -17.14 -5.59
C ALA A 149 11.03 -17.42 -5.36
N GLU A 150 10.67 -18.67 -5.05
CA GLU A 150 9.26 -19.05 -4.77
C GLU A 150 8.80 -18.59 -3.40
N VAL A 151 9.66 -18.67 -2.42
CA VAL A 151 9.40 -18.23 -1.06
C VAL A 151 10.45 -17.23 -0.65
N ILE A 152 10.00 -16.09 -0.17
CA ILE A 152 10.84 -15.06 0.40
C ILE A 152 10.48 -14.84 1.86
N HIS A 153 11.37 -14.16 2.58
CA HIS A 153 11.17 -13.85 3.99
C HIS A 153 11.27 -12.34 4.17
N GLU A 154 10.13 -11.71 4.45
CA GLU A 154 10.04 -10.26 4.61
C GLU A 154 9.77 -9.88 6.06
N ARG A 155 10.36 -8.76 6.50
CA ARG A 155 10.12 -8.24 7.85
C ARG A 155 8.81 -7.48 7.88
N HIS A 156 7.94 -7.92 8.79
CA HIS A 156 6.65 -7.28 9.04
C HIS A 156 6.69 -6.41 10.31
N ARG A 157 5.95 -5.31 10.24
CA ARG A 157 5.61 -4.48 11.39
C ARG A 157 4.21 -3.91 11.14
N HIS A 158 3.20 -4.77 11.29
CA HIS A 158 1.82 -4.44 10.98
C HIS A 158 0.91 -4.78 12.16
N ARG A 159 -0.08 -3.93 12.41
CA ARG A 159 -1.20 -4.21 13.32
C ARG A 159 -2.43 -4.62 12.53
N TYR A 160 -2.69 -3.95 11.42
CA TYR A 160 -3.80 -4.23 10.52
C TYR A 160 -3.27 -4.93 9.27
N GLU A 161 -3.98 -5.94 8.84
CA GLU A 161 -3.59 -6.81 7.73
C GLU A 161 -4.77 -6.99 6.77
N PHE A 162 -4.49 -7.53 5.59
CA PHE A 162 -5.54 -7.95 4.66
C PHE A 162 -6.45 -8.98 5.33
N ASN A 163 -7.75 -8.75 5.23
CA ASN A 163 -8.75 -9.67 5.79
C ASN A 163 -9.06 -10.78 4.79
N ASN A 164 -8.61 -12.01 5.11
CA ASN A 164 -8.77 -13.18 4.24
C ASN A 164 -10.22 -13.68 4.08
N ASP A 165 -11.19 -13.03 4.71
CA ASP A 165 -12.61 -13.29 4.48
C ASP A 165 -13.10 -12.64 3.16
N TYR A 166 -12.24 -11.84 2.50
CA TYR A 166 -12.40 -11.19 1.20
C TYR A 166 -11.41 -11.80 0.18
#